data_fc5f800612c6a5837e4833886348a6ce
#
_entry.id   fc5f800612c6a5837e4833886348a6ce
#
_cell.length_a   1.000
_cell.length_b   1.000
_cell.length_c   1.000
_cell.angle_alpha   90.00
_cell.angle_beta   90.00
_cell.angle_gamma   90.00
#
_symmetry.space_group_name_H-M   'P 1'
#
loop_
_entity.id
_entity.type
_entity.pdbx_description
1 polymer ?
#
loop_
_entity_poly.entity_id
_entity_poly.type
_entity_poly.pdbx_seq_one_letter_code
_entity_poly.pdbx_strand_id
1 'polypeptide(L)'
;MAVTLADITKLRKMTGAGMMDCKNALNEANGDFDGAMEIIRKKGKAIAAKREDREASEGCVLAAVNDGFAAIVALKCETDFVAQNKDFIALTQSILDAALESKPTDIEALKSMIVNGRPVSELIVDQSGITGEKMELGFYEFVSAPSTIFYIHPGNKLATIVGFNMPVEYQVARDVAMQVAAMNPIAVGRDDVPAEVVAKELEIAKEKAREEGKKEEMLDKIAQGRINKFFQEATLLEQAFVKEPKENIQQYLKSQNKD
;
A
#
# COMPACT_ATOMS: atom_id res chain seq x y z
N MET A 1 30.16 21.12 -28.53
CA MET A 1 29.28 22.33 -28.55
C MET A 1 29.13 22.83 -27.14
N ALA A 2 28.99 24.14 -26.93
CA ALA A 2 28.74 24.64 -25.58
C ALA A 2 27.32 24.26 -25.12
N VAL A 3 27.19 23.66 -23.95
CA VAL A 3 25.90 23.29 -23.34
C VAL A 3 25.10 24.55 -23.00
N THR A 4 23.91 24.66 -23.54
CA THR A 4 23.02 25.83 -23.32
C THR A 4 22.06 25.61 -22.19
N LEU A 5 21.46 26.69 -21.66
CA LEU A 5 20.40 26.61 -20.64
C LEU A 5 19.16 25.86 -21.16
N ALA A 6 18.89 25.96 -22.47
CA ALA A 6 17.79 25.23 -23.10
C ALA A 6 18.03 23.72 -23.09
N ASP A 7 19.26 23.27 -23.37
CA ASP A 7 19.64 21.85 -23.29
C ASP A 7 19.51 21.31 -21.89
N ILE A 8 19.99 22.07 -20.88
CA ILE A 8 19.88 21.70 -19.46
C ILE A 8 18.39 21.59 -19.07
N THR A 9 17.57 22.56 -19.47
CA THR A 9 16.13 22.54 -19.15
C THR A 9 15.41 21.37 -19.84
N LYS A 10 15.80 21.07 -21.08
CA LYS A 10 15.25 19.90 -21.82
C LYS A 10 15.61 18.59 -21.12
N LEU A 11 16.88 18.39 -20.78
CA LEU A 11 17.33 17.18 -20.08
C LEU A 11 16.66 17.04 -18.70
N ARG A 12 16.50 18.15 -17.96
CA ARG A 12 15.78 18.16 -16.70
C ARG A 12 14.32 17.71 -16.87
N LYS A 13 13.61 18.17 -17.91
CA LYS A 13 12.23 17.73 -18.18
C LYS A 13 12.15 16.24 -18.51
N MET A 14 13.19 15.70 -19.16
CA MET A 14 13.25 14.29 -19.53
C MET A 14 13.59 13.37 -18.34
N THR A 15 14.42 13.83 -17.42
CA THR A 15 15.00 13.00 -16.35
C THR A 15 14.48 13.31 -14.96
N GLY A 16 13.91 14.50 -14.73
CA GLY A 16 13.56 14.99 -13.38
C GLY A 16 14.75 15.41 -12.52
N ALA A 17 16.00 15.19 -12.99
CA ALA A 17 17.22 15.48 -12.23
C ALA A 17 17.44 16.98 -11.99
N GLY A 18 18.27 17.30 -11.00
CA GLY A 18 18.63 18.69 -10.65
C GLY A 18 19.32 19.43 -11.80
N MET A 19 19.15 20.75 -11.87
CA MET A 19 19.77 21.61 -12.93
C MET A 19 21.29 21.41 -13.04
N MET A 20 21.99 21.30 -11.89
CA MET A 20 23.44 21.14 -11.88
C MET A 20 23.84 19.74 -12.34
N ASP A 21 23.08 18.71 -12.00
CA ASP A 21 23.32 17.35 -12.47
C ASP A 21 23.14 17.22 -13.97
N CYS A 22 22.07 17.83 -14.51
CA CYS A 22 21.85 17.90 -15.96
C CYS A 22 22.98 18.67 -16.68
N LYS A 23 23.43 19.80 -16.13
CA LYS A 23 24.55 20.56 -16.69
C LYS A 23 25.84 19.74 -16.71
N ASN A 24 26.18 19.10 -15.60
CA ASN A 24 27.39 18.30 -15.47
C ASN A 24 27.34 17.09 -16.41
N ALA A 25 26.23 16.38 -16.47
CA ALA A 25 26.04 15.23 -17.33
C ALA A 25 26.15 15.62 -18.83
N LEU A 26 25.52 16.72 -19.26
CA LEU A 26 25.65 17.22 -20.64
C LEU A 26 27.08 17.64 -20.98
N ASN A 27 27.78 18.27 -20.06
CA ASN A 27 29.20 18.64 -20.29
C ASN A 27 30.08 17.39 -20.43
N GLU A 28 29.91 16.38 -19.55
CA GLU A 28 30.64 15.12 -19.59
C GLU A 28 30.33 14.33 -20.87
N ALA A 29 29.09 14.34 -21.30
CA ALA A 29 28.65 13.70 -22.54
C ALA A 29 28.90 14.56 -23.80
N ASN A 30 29.61 15.69 -23.72
CA ASN A 30 29.86 16.61 -24.84
C ASN A 30 28.60 17.07 -25.59
N GLY A 31 27.49 17.22 -24.86
CA GLY A 31 26.19 17.64 -25.39
C GLY A 31 25.32 16.52 -25.95
N ASP A 32 25.77 15.26 -25.87
CA ASP A 32 24.96 14.10 -26.21
C ASP A 32 23.91 13.82 -25.11
N PHE A 33 22.63 13.84 -25.49
CA PHE A 33 21.53 13.67 -24.56
C PHE A 33 21.41 12.23 -24.02
N ASP A 34 21.64 11.22 -24.87
CA ASP A 34 21.56 9.83 -24.48
C ASP A 34 22.71 9.47 -23.53
N GLY A 35 23.91 9.93 -23.81
CA GLY A 35 25.04 9.80 -22.90
C GLY A 35 24.83 10.52 -21.58
N ALA A 36 24.26 11.73 -21.61
CA ALA A 36 23.93 12.49 -20.39
C ALA A 36 22.86 11.79 -19.54
N MET A 37 21.84 11.21 -20.15
CA MET A 37 20.83 10.39 -19.44
C MET A 37 21.46 9.17 -18.78
N GLU A 38 22.39 8.49 -19.46
CA GLU A 38 23.08 7.34 -18.87
C GLU A 38 23.96 7.73 -17.68
N ILE A 39 24.64 8.88 -17.75
CA ILE A 39 25.43 9.43 -16.62
C ILE A 39 24.52 9.71 -15.42
N ILE A 40 23.38 10.35 -15.63
CA ILE A 40 22.38 10.61 -14.57
C ILE A 40 21.89 9.31 -13.96
N ARG A 41 21.57 8.29 -14.75
CA ARG A 41 21.15 6.96 -14.26
C ARG A 41 22.24 6.28 -13.42
N LYS A 42 23.49 6.28 -13.88
CA LYS A 42 24.62 5.71 -13.11
C LYS A 42 24.78 6.41 -11.76
N LYS A 43 24.64 7.74 -11.76
CA LYS A 43 24.67 8.52 -10.52
C LYS A 43 23.50 8.15 -9.61
N GLY A 44 22.29 8.02 -10.16
CA GLY A 44 21.11 7.59 -9.42
C GLY A 44 21.27 6.22 -8.76
N LYS A 45 21.78 5.23 -9.49
CA LYS A 45 22.08 3.90 -8.96
C LYS A 45 23.10 3.96 -7.82
N ALA A 46 24.14 4.78 -7.92
CA ALA A 46 25.13 4.96 -6.86
C ALA A 46 24.56 5.62 -5.61
N ILE A 47 23.61 6.56 -5.76
CA ILE A 47 22.89 7.18 -4.64
C ILE A 47 21.98 6.15 -3.97
N ALA A 48 21.18 5.41 -4.75
CA ALA A 48 20.29 4.37 -4.23
C ALA A 48 21.05 3.30 -3.44
N ALA A 49 22.19 2.82 -3.96
CA ALA A 49 23.05 1.85 -3.27
C ALA A 49 23.58 2.38 -1.92
N LYS A 50 23.94 3.67 -1.84
CA LYS A 50 24.37 4.30 -0.57
C LYS A 50 23.25 4.48 0.46
N ARG A 51 22.01 4.34 0.03
CA ARG A 51 20.81 4.49 0.86
C ARG A 51 20.17 3.15 1.24
N GLU A 52 20.73 2.03 0.80
CA GLU A 52 20.14 0.69 0.97
C GLU A 52 19.88 0.36 2.45
N ASP A 53 20.77 0.76 3.35
CA ASP A 53 20.66 0.52 4.80
C ASP A 53 19.74 1.53 5.53
N ARG A 54 19.16 2.51 4.81
CA ARG A 54 18.24 3.47 5.42
C ARG A 54 16.85 2.87 5.60
N GLU A 55 16.09 3.40 6.55
CA GLU A 55 14.70 3.04 6.74
C GLU A 55 13.80 3.97 5.93
N ALA A 56 12.93 3.38 5.10
CA ALA A 56 11.86 4.09 4.40
C ALA A 56 10.56 3.93 5.22
N SER A 57 10.31 4.86 6.13
CA SER A 57 9.16 4.81 7.05
C SER A 57 7.94 5.61 6.56
N GLU A 58 8.13 6.49 5.59
CA GLU A 58 7.09 7.29 4.95
C GLU A 58 6.73 6.71 3.58
N GLY A 59 5.69 7.25 2.92
CA GLY A 59 5.32 6.79 1.58
C GLY A 59 3.96 7.26 1.11
N CYS A 60 3.58 6.76 -0.07
CA CYS A 60 2.30 6.96 -0.69
C CYS A 60 1.64 5.60 -0.95
N VAL A 61 0.42 5.44 -0.47
CA VAL A 61 -0.43 4.27 -0.70
C VAL A 61 -1.57 4.66 -1.62
N LEU A 62 -1.69 3.96 -2.74
CA LEU A 62 -2.78 4.14 -3.70
C LEU A 62 -3.48 2.81 -3.95
N ALA A 63 -4.77 2.88 -4.25
CA ALA A 63 -5.58 1.73 -4.60
C ALA A 63 -6.56 2.09 -5.72
N ALA A 64 -6.90 1.12 -6.55
CA ALA A 64 -7.90 1.29 -7.59
C ALA A 64 -8.52 -0.05 -7.99
N VAL A 65 -9.59 0.02 -8.78
CA VAL A 65 -10.33 -1.17 -9.27
C VAL A 65 -10.45 -1.14 -10.79
N ASN A 66 -10.40 -2.31 -11.39
CA ASN A 66 -10.66 -2.50 -12.81
C ASN A 66 -11.31 -3.87 -13.03
N ASP A 67 -12.55 -3.90 -13.47
CA ASP A 67 -13.31 -5.09 -13.88
C ASP A 67 -13.17 -6.28 -12.91
N GLY A 68 -13.66 -6.09 -11.68
CA GLY A 68 -13.63 -7.11 -10.63
C GLY A 68 -12.24 -7.41 -10.04
N PHE A 69 -11.25 -6.62 -10.40
CA PHE A 69 -9.91 -6.67 -9.81
C PHE A 69 -9.63 -5.37 -9.07
N ALA A 70 -9.26 -5.47 -7.80
CA ALA A 70 -8.78 -4.34 -7.01
C ALA A 70 -7.32 -4.55 -6.65
N ALA A 71 -6.52 -3.50 -6.75
CA ALA A 71 -5.11 -3.52 -6.36
C ALA A 71 -4.79 -2.35 -5.42
N ILE A 72 -3.82 -2.57 -4.56
CA ILE A 72 -3.24 -1.59 -3.66
C ILE A 72 -1.72 -1.66 -3.74
N VAL A 73 -1.07 -0.52 -3.86
CA VAL A 73 0.39 -0.40 -3.87
C VAL A 73 0.85 0.63 -2.86
N ALA A 74 1.99 0.39 -2.22
CA ALA A 74 2.65 1.35 -1.36
C ALA A 74 4.10 1.55 -1.82
N LEU A 75 4.40 2.73 -2.33
CA LEU A 75 5.76 3.18 -2.60
C LEU A 75 6.25 3.94 -1.36
N LYS A 76 7.38 3.48 -0.79
CA LYS A 76 7.96 4.00 0.45
C LYS A 76 9.14 4.93 0.17
N CYS A 77 9.35 5.90 1.06
CA CYS A 77 10.47 6.85 1.06
C CYS A 77 10.88 7.22 2.49
N GLU A 78 11.93 8.03 2.66
CA GLU A 78 12.43 8.39 3.99
C GLU A 78 11.60 9.51 4.65
N THR A 79 11.11 10.50 3.87
CA THR A 79 10.41 11.68 4.42
C THR A 79 9.00 11.89 3.85
N ASP A 80 8.17 12.56 4.64
CA ASP A 80 6.84 12.98 4.24
C ASP A 80 6.87 14.05 3.12
N PHE A 81 7.92 14.86 3.03
CA PHE A 81 8.12 15.81 1.93
C PHE A 81 8.16 15.11 0.58
N VAL A 82 8.91 14.00 0.48
CA VAL A 82 8.97 13.19 -0.74
C VAL A 82 7.66 12.44 -0.95
N ALA A 83 7.05 11.89 0.08
CA ALA A 83 5.77 11.19 -0.01
C ALA A 83 4.64 12.08 -0.60
N GLN A 84 4.69 13.39 -0.36
CA GLN A 84 3.73 14.37 -0.87
C GLN A 84 4.13 14.99 -2.22
N ASN A 85 5.31 14.65 -2.74
CA ASN A 85 5.78 15.16 -4.02
C ASN A 85 4.92 14.61 -5.17
N LYS A 86 4.53 15.49 -6.10
CA LYS A 86 3.67 15.11 -7.24
C LYS A 86 4.29 14.05 -8.14
N ASP A 87 5.61 14.11 -8.37
CA ASP A 87 6.30 13.13 -9.22
C ASP A 87 6.38 11.77 -8.54
N PHE A 88 6.56 11.73 -7.22
CA PHE A 88 6.51 10.52 -6.42
C PHE A 88 5.12 9.87 -6.43
N ILE A 89 4.06 10.68 -6.24
CA ILE A 89 2.68 10.19 -6.33
C ILE A 89 2.36 9.71 -7.76
N ALA A 90 2.82 10.42 -8.79
CA ALA A 90 2.64 10.02 -10.18
C ALA A 90 3.34 8.70 -10.51
N LEU A 91 4.54 8.48 -9.99
CA LEU A 91 5.22 7.19 -10.11
C LEU A 91 4.43 6.07 -9.42
N THR A 92 3.94 6.30 -8.19
CA THR A 92 3.09 5.35 -7.48
C THR A 92 1.83 5.02 -8.28
N GLN A 93 1.19 6.03 -8.91
CA GLN A 93 0.03 5.84 -9.77
C GLN A 93 0.37 5.00 -11.01
N SER A 94 1.50 5.28 -11.67
CA SER A 94 1.92 4.50 -12.85
C SER A 94 2.18 3.02 -12.52
N ILE A 95 2.70 2.74 -11.31
CA ILE A 95 2.89 1.37 -10.83
C ILE A 95 1.54 0.70 -10.57
N LEU A 96 0.60 1.41 -9.97
CA LEU A 96 -0.76 0.89 -9.73
C LEU A 96 -1.50 0.63 -11.05
N ASP A 97 -1.40 1.53 -12.02
CA ASP A 97 -2.03 1.37 -13.34
C ASP A 97 -1.49 0.11 -14.05
N ALA A 98 -0.18 -0.11 -13.99
CA ALA A 98 0.44 -1.33 -14.51
C ALA A 98 -0.05 -2.60 -13.79
N ALA A 99 -0.22 -2.53 -12.47
CA ALA A 99 -0.78 -3.64 -11.68
C ALA A 99 -2.23 -3.97 -12.07
N LEU A 100 -3.06 -2.95 -12.33
CA LEU A 100 -4.45 -3.13 -12.77
C LEU A 100 -4.57 -3.71 -14.18
N GLU A 101 -3.67 -3.30 -15.08
CA GLU A 101 -3.66 -3.77 -16.47
C GLU A 101 -3.18 -5.21 -16.59
N SER A 102 -2.09 -5.55 -15.90
CA SER A 102 -1.41 -6.83 -16.09
C SER A 102 -1.65 -7.85 -14.98
N LYS A 103 -2.24 -7.45 -13.85
CA LYS A 103 -2.64 -8.30 -12.72
C LYS A 103 -1.50 -9.23 -12.26
N PRO A 104 -0.32 -8.71 -11.88
CA PRO A 104 0.82 -9.52 -11.47
C PRO A 104 0.48 -10.36 -10.23
N THR A 105 1.11 -11.52 -10.10
CA THR A 105 0.82 -12.49 -9.04
C THR A 105 1.41 -12.11 -7.70
N ASP A 106 2.45 -11.28 -7.70
CA ASP A 106 3.17 -10.86 -6.50
C ASP A 106 3.98 -9.57 -6.75
N ILE A 107 4.57 -9.05 -5.70
CA ILE A 107 5.34 -7.81 -5.72
C ILE A 107 6.59 -7.89 -6.61
N GLU A 108 7.23 -9.06 -6.73
CA GLU A 108 8.42 -9.24 -7.57
C GLU A 108 8.05 -9.25 -9.06
N ALA A 109 6.91 -9.87 -9.40
CA ALA A 109 6.35 -9.76 -10.74
C ALA A 109 6.03 -8.30 -11.09
N LEU A 110 5.43 -7.55 -10.16
CA LEU A 110 5.15 -6.12 -10.35
C LEU A 110 6.42 -5.29 -10.53
N LYS A 111 7.48 -5.52 -9.73
CA LYS A 111 8.78 -4.84 -9.88
C LYS A 111 9.44 -5.06 -11.24
N SER A 112 9.17 -6.20 -11.87
CA SER A 112 9.73 -6.59 -13.16
C SER A 112 8.94 -6.05 -14.35
N MET A 113 7.73 -5.52 -14.12
CA MET A 113 6.87 -5.01 -15.19
C MET A 113 7.45 -3.77 -15.86
N ILE A 114 7.16 -3.65 -17.15
CA ILE A 114 7.63 -2.53 -17.95
C ILE A 114 6.60 -1.39 -17.92
N VAL A 115 7.02 -0.26 -17.38
CA VAL A 115 6.28 1.01 -17.37
C VAL A 115 7.13 2.06 -18.08
N ASN A 116 6.56 2.75 -19.07
CA ASN A 116 7.28 3.73 -19.88
C ASN A 116 8.60 3.18 -20.49
N GLY A 117 8.57 1.91 -20.93
CA GLY A 117 9.71 1.25 -21.57
C GLY A 117 10.80 0.75 -20.62
N ARG A 118 10.56 0.78 -19.29
CA ARG A 118 11.55 0.38 -18.27
C ARG A 118 10.92 -0.41 -17.14
N PRO A 119 11.65 -1.33 -16.50
CA PRO A 119 11.18 -2.04 -15.32
C PRO A 119 10.81 -1.07 -14.18
N VAL A 120 9.74 -1.38 -13.45
CA VAL A 120 9.31 -0.62 -12.26
C VAL A 120 10.47 -0.47 -11.26
N SER A 121 11.24 -1.54 -11.01
CA SER A 121 12.41 -1.51 -10.13
C SER A 121 13.44 -0.45 -10.54
N GLU A 122 13.67 -0.25 -11.84
CA GLU A 122 14.59 0.77 -12.31
C GLU A 122 14.03 2.19 -12.17
N LEU A 123 12.73 2.39 -12.40
CA LEU A 123 12.07 3.68 -12.20
C LEU A 123 12.14 4.13 -10.73
N ILE A 124 12.02 3.19 -9.78
CA ILE A 124 12.18 3.45 -8.34
C ILE A 124 13.61 3.89 -8.03
N VAL A 125 14.62 3.20 -8.59
CA VAL A 125 16.03 3.57 -8.43
C VAL A 125 16.34 4.95 -9.00
N ASP A 126 15.78 5.29 -10.16
CA ASP A 126 15.94 6.62 -10.75
C ASP A 126 15.35 7.70 -9.83
N GLN A 127 14.15 7.47 -9.31
CA GLN A 127 13.49 8.42 -8.41
C GLN A 127 14.26 8.58 -7.09
N SER A 128 14.85 7.49 -6.56
CA SER A 128 15.78 7.55 -5.43
C SER A 128 17.01 8.41 -5.74
N GLY A 129 17.55 8.29 -6.95
CA GLY A 129 18.66 9.12 -7.42
C GLY A 129 18.31 10.61 -7.54
N ILE A 130 17.08 10.94 -7.92
CA ILE A 130 16.59 12.32 -8.08
C ILE A 130 16.38 12.98 -6.72
N THR A 131 15.78 12.29 -5.77
CA THR A 131 15.44 12.83 -4.46
C THR A 131 16.57 12.71 -3.45
N GLY A 132 17.48 11.76 -3.64
CA GLY A 132 18.53 11.43 -2.69
C GLY A 132 18.04 10.62 -1.50
N GLU A 133 16.82 10.06 -1.54
CA GLU A 133 16.23 9.24 -0.50
C GLU A 133 16.15 7.77 -0.91
N LYS A 134 16.19 6.86 0.09
CA LYS A 134 15.81 5.46 -0.15
C LYS A 134 14.36 5.39 -0.60
N MET A 135 14.13 4.58 -1.63
CA MET A 135 12.78 4.23 -2.07
C MET A 135 12.65 2.74 -2.29
N GLU A 136 11.48 2.22 -1.96
CA GLU A 136 11.16 0.82 -2.18
C GLU A 136 9.67 0.63 -2.44
N LEU A 137 9.31 -0.30 -3.32
CA LEU A 137 7.94 -0.81 -3.40
C LEU A 137 7.74 -1.72 -2.19
N GLY A 138 7.09 -1.18 -1.15
CA GLY A 138 6.96 -1.86 0.13
C GLY A 138 5.82 -2.87 0.17
N PHE A 139 4.70 -2.58 -0.51
CA PHE A 139 3.52 -3.44 -0.52
C PHE A 139 2.86 -3.46 -1.89
N TYR A 140 2.37 -4.62 -2.25
CA TYR A 140 1.43 -4.87 -3.33
C TYR A 140 0.51 -6.00 -2.91
N GLU A 141 -0.78 -5.72 -2.93
CA GLU A 141 -1.83 -6.72 -2.68
C GLU A 141 -2.97 -6.52 -3.66
N PHE A 142 -3.75 -7.57 -3.88
CA PHE A 142 -4.89 -7.52 -4.77
C PHE A 142 -6.02 -8.44 -4.32
N VAL A 143 -7.22 -8.17 -4.81
CA VAL A 143 -8.38 -9.04 -4.68
C VAL A 143 -9.14 -9.12 -6.00
N SER A 144 -9.56 -10.32 -6.38
CA SER A 144 -10.46 -10.55 -7.52
C SER A 144 -11.80 -11.06 -7.01
N ALA A 145 -12.89 -10.39 -7.38
CA ALA A 145 -14.23 -10.74 -6.94
C ALA A 145 -15.28 -10.22 -7.94
N PRO A 146 -16.51 -10.75 -7.94
CA PRO A 146 -17.62 -10.24 -8.76
C PRO A 146 -17.89 -8.73 -8.58
N SER A 147 -17.61 -8.19 -7.39
CA SER A 147 -17.68 -6.76 -7.10
C SER A 147 -16.49 -6.37 -6.24
N THR A 148 -15.81 -5.28 -6.58
CA THR A 148 -14.64 -4.79 -5.86
C THR A 148 -14.75 -3.29 -5.60
N ILE A 149 -14.19 -2.85 -4.49
CA ILE A 149 -14.15 -1.44 -4.09
C ILE A 149 -12.79 -1.11 -3.49
N PHE A 150 -12.41 0.16 -3.53
CA PHE A 150 -11.27 0.68 -2.80
C PHE A 150 -11.66 1.92 -1.99
N TYR A 151 -10.85 2.23 -0.99
CA TYR A 151 -10.87 3.48 -0.25
C TYR A 151 -9.43 3.96 -0.03
N ILE A 152 -9.18 5.24 -0.29
CA ILE A 152 -7.92 5.92 0.03
C ILE A 152 -8.23 7.00 1.06
N HIS A 153 -7.57 6.94 2.21
CA HIS A 153 -7.72 7.96 3.24
C HIS A 153 -6.97 9.24 2.83
N PRO A 154 -7.50 10.43 3.15
CA PRO A 154 -6.80 11.68 2.87
C PRO A 154 -5.35 11.68 3.36
N GLY A 155 -4.44 12.12 2.48
CA GLY A 155 -3.00 12.11 2.74
C GLY A 155 -2.27 10.87 2.20
N ASN A 156 -2.96 9.90 1.59
CA ASN A 156 -2.38 8.74 0.92
C ASN A 156 -1.45 7.88 1.81
N LYS A 157 -1.73 7.83 3.11
CA LYS A 157 -0.98 6.99 4.08
C LYS A 157 -1.69 5.69 4.44
N LEU A 158 -2.95 5.58 4.08
CA LEU A 158 -3.81 4.43 4.34
C LEU A 158 -4.77 4.23 3.16
N ALA A 159 -4.86 3.02 2.68
CA ALA A 159 -5.87 2.62 1.72
C ALA A 159 -6.35 1.20 2.00
N THR A 160 -7.51 0.84 1.48
CA THR A 160 -8.08 -0.49 1.58
C THR A 160 -8.69 -0.93 0.27
N ILE A 161 -8.71 -2.24 0.04
CA ILE A 161 -9.43 -2.89 -1.05
C ILE A 161 -10.33 -3.98 -0.47
N VAL A 162 -11.53 -4.11 -0.99
CA VAL A 162 -12.50 -5.13 -0.57
C VAL A 162 -13.15 -5.78 -1.77
N GLY A 163 -13.29 -7.11 -1.74
CA GLY A 163 -14.04 -7.90 -2.71
C GLY A 163 -15.31 -8.47 -2.09
N PHE A 164 -16.37 -8.52 -2.90
CA PHE A 164 -17.66 -9.11 -2.55
C PHE A 164 -18.00 -10.25 -3.52
N ASN A 165 -18.60 -11.31 -3.00
CA ASN A 165 -18.99 -12.49 -3.77
C ASN A 165 -20.24 -12.28 -4.63
N MET A 166 -20.85 -11.09 -4.56
CA MET A 166 -22.01 -10.67 -5.36
C MET A 166 -21.95 -9.17 -5.63
N PRO A 167 -22.71 -8.64 -6.58
CA PRO A 167 -22.85 -7.20 -6.79
C PRO A 167 -23.37 -6.51 -5.53
N VAL A 168 -22.73 -5.40 -5.16
CA VAL A 168 -23.09 -4.56 -4.01
C VAL A 168 -23.24 -3.12 -4.48
N GLU A 169 -24.23 -2.40 -3.93
CA GLU A 169 -24.41 -0.98 -4.21
C GLU A 169 -23.14 -0.20 -3.80
N TYR A 170 -22.75 0.79 -4.61
CA TYR A 170 -21.47 1.50 -4.46
C TYR A 170 -21.28 2.10 -3.07
N GLN A 171 -22.31 2.75 -2.50
CA GLN A 171 -22.20 3.38 -1.20
C GLN A 171 -22.01 2.35 -0.08
N VAL A 172 -22.72 1.22 -0.18
CA VAL A 172 -22.59 0.11 0.78
C VAL A 172 -21.19 -0.49 0.72
N ALA A 173 -20.68 -0.76 -0.48
CA ALA A 173 -19.32 -1.26 -0.68
C ALA A 173 -18.28 -0.28 -0.11
N ARG A 174 -18.43 1.01 -0.38
CA ARG A 174 -17.55 2.06 0.13
C ARG A 174 -17.58 2.16 1.66
N ASP A 175 -18.73 2.01 2.27
CA ASP A 175 -18.88 2.03 3.73
C ASP A 175 -18.10 0.87 4.39
N VAL A 176 -18.14 -0.31 3.76
CA VAL A 176 -17.33 -1.45 4.22
C VAL A 176 -15.84 -1.19 4.05
N ALA A 177 -15.39 -0.62 2.93
CA ALA A 177 -13.99 -0.27 2.73
C ALA A 177 -13.50 0.78 3.77
N MET A 178 -14.35 1.75 4.11
CA MET A 178 -14.07 2.71 5.18
C MET A 178 -14.03 2.06 6.56
N GLN A 179 -14.90 1.07 6.84
CA GLN A 179 -14.86 0.26 8.06
C GLN A 179 -13.52 -0.46 8.19
N VAL A 180 -13.04 -1.11 7.12
CA VAL A 180 -11.73 -1.79 7.11
C VAL A 180 -10.61 -0.80 7.43
N ALA A 181 -10.63 0.40 6.83
CA ALA A 181 -9.65 1.43 7.11
C ALA A 181 -9.67 1.92 8.57
N ALA A 182 -10.87 2.07 9.14
CA ALA A 182 -11.04 2.59 10.49
C ALA A 182 -10.75 1.57 11.59
N MET A 183 -11.13 0.30 11.38
CA MET A 183 -11.15 -0.72 12.42
C MET A 183 -10.09 -1.82 12.24
N ASN A 184 -9.34 -1.79 11.14
CA ASN A 184 -8.22 -2.69 10.85
C ASN A 184 -8.51 -4.16 11.23
N PRO A 185 -9.55 -4.82 10.68
CA PRO A 185 -9.86 -6.20 11.00
C PRO A 185 -8.72 -7.12 10.55
N ILE A 186 -8.45 -8.17 11.32
CA ILE A 186 -7.42 -9.18 10.98
C ILE A 186 -7.93 -10.27 10.03
N ALA A 187 -9.26 -10.40 9.93
CA ALA A 187 -9.92 -11.39 9.08
C ALA A 187 -11.34 -10.91 8.72
N VAL A 188 -11.94 -11.50 7.70
CA VAL A 188 -13.32 -11.21 7.31
C VAL A 188 -14.30 -11.81 8.33
N GLY A 189 -14.16 -13.09 8.65
CA GLY A 189 -14.96 -13.82 9.63
C GLY A 189 -14.12 -14.61 10.62
N ARG A 190 -14.77 -15.27 11.56
CA ARG A 190 -14.08 -16.08 12.60
C ARG A 190 -13.24 -17.21 12.01
N ASP A 191 -13.78 -17.87 10.99
CA ASP A 191 -13.15 -19.04 10.35
C ASP A 191 -11.88 -18.66 9.56
N ASP A 192 -11.74 -17.37 9.24
CA ASP A 192 -10.57 -16.83 8.52
C ASP A 192 -9.43 -16.43 9.47
N VAL A 193 -9.66 -16.43 10.79
CA VAL A 193 -8.62 -16.12 11.78
C VAL A 193 -7.68 -17.30 11.93
N PRO A 194 -6.35 -17.13 11.74
CA PRO A 194 -5.39 -18.22 11.89
C PRO A 194 -5.49 -18.92 13.24
N ALA A 195 -5.46 -20.25 13.23
CA ALA A 195 -5.64 -21.06 14.47
C ALA A 195 -4.59 -20.73 15.54
N GLU A 196 -3.38 -20.38 15.14
CA GLU A 196 -2.32 -19.93 16.04
C GLU A 196 -2.64 -18.63 16.75
N VAL A 197 -3.33 -17.70 16.07
CA VAL A 197 -3.77 -16.43 16.66
C VAL A 197 -4.85 -16.71 17.71
N VAL A 198 -5.82 -17.56 17.38
CA VAL A 198 -6.89 -17.97 18.31
C VAL A 198 -6.30 -18.67 19.55
N ALA A 199 -5.36 -19.59 19.35
CA ALA A 199 -4.69 -20.31 20.44
C ALA A 199 -3.94 -19.34 21.36
N LYS A 200 -3.20 -18.39 20.80
CA LYS A 200 -2.46 -17.37 21.56
C LYS A 200 -3.38 -16.47 22.34
N GLU A 201 -4.48 -16.02 21.74
CA GLU A 201 -5.47 -15.17 22.43
C GLU A 201 -6.17 -15.94 23.57
N LEU A 202 -6.42 -17.25 23.40
CA LEU A 202 -6.95 -18.11 24.47
C LEU A 202 -5.99 -18.19 25.66
N GLU A 203 -4.69 -18.38 25.41
CA GLU A 203 -3.68 -18.41 26.48
C GLU A 203 -3.63 -17.07 27.24
N ILE A 204 -3.55 -15.96 26.49
CA ILE A 204 -3.56 -14.61 27.07
C ILE A 204 -4.83 -14.39 27.91
N ALA A 205 -5.98 -14.86 27.43
CA ALA A 205 -7.24 -14.74 28.15
C ALA A 205 -7.25 -15.52 29.47
N LYS A 206 -6.64 -16.73 29.49
CA LYS A 206 -6.48 -17.56 30.71
C LYS A 206 -5.51 -16.92 31.70
N GLU A 207 -4.35 -16.44 31.23
CA GLU A 207 -3.36 -15.77 32.08
C GLU A 207 -3.95 -14.54 32.78
N LYS A 208 -4.61 -13.67 32.01
CA LYS A 208 -5.30 -12.50 32.57
C LYS A 208 -6.36 -12.89 33.61
N ALA A 209 -7.09 -13.98 33.39
CA ALA A 209 -8.06 -14.45 34.35
C ALA A 209 -7.40 -14.98 35.65
N ARG A 210 -6.21 -15.62 35.56
CA ARG A 210 -5.41 -16.03 36.74
C ARG A 210 -4.92 -14.81 37.51
N GLU A 211 -4.38 -13.81 36.82
CA GLU A 211 -3.93 -12.55 37.44
C GLU A 211 -5.08 -11.82 38.17
N GLU A 212 -6.30 -11.93 37.66
CA GLU A 212 -7.52 -11.42 38.30
C GLU A 212 -8.03 -12.29 39.48
N GLY A 213 -7.30 -13.36 39.83
CA GLY A 213 -7.64 -14.25 40.93
C GLY A 213 -8.83 -15.17 40.66
N LYS A 214 -9.14 -15.47 39.38
CA LYS A 214 -10.21 -16.43 39.05
C LYS A 214 -9.76 -17.86 39.32
N LYS A 215 -10.70 -18.72 39.73
CA LYS A 215 -10.42 -20.13 39.97
C LYS A 215 -10.08 -20.87 38.70
N GLU A 216 -9.12 -21.82 38.74
CA GLU A 216 -8.69 -22.63 37.62
C GLU A 216 -9.86 -23.30 36.86
N GLU A 217 -10.83 -23.85 37.58
CA GLU A 217 -12.06 -24.47 37.01
C GLU A 217 -12.93 -23.53 36.17
N MET A 218 -12.73 -22.19 36.30
CA MET A 218 -13.49 -21.19 35.56
C MET A 218 -12.71 -20.62 34.37
N LEU A 219 -11.40 -20.87 34.27
CA LEU A 219 -10.55 -20.22 33.28
C LEU A 219 -10.99 -20.50 31.85
N ASP A 220 -11.31 -21.74 31.52
CA ASP A 220 -11.77 -22.11 30.18
C ASP A 220 -13.05 -21.39 29.76
N LYS A 221 -14.02 -21.29 30.69
CA LYS A 221 -15.27 -20.60 30.45
C LYS A 221 -15.07 -19.09 30.27
N ILE A 222 -14.19 -18.49 31.09
CA ILE A 222 -13.86 -17.07 31.02
C ILE A 222 -13.09 -16.78 29.72
N ALA A 223 -12.11 -17.63 29.39
CA ALA A 223 -11.33 -17.49 28.17
C ALA A 223 -12.23 -17.60 26.92
N GLN A 224 -13.17 -18.54 26.91
CA GLN A 224 -14.14 -18.64 25.80
C GLN A 224 -15.02 -17.39 25.64
N GLY A 225 -15.42 -16.77 26.73
CA GLY A 225 -16.13 -15.48 26.69
C GLY A 225 -15.28 -14.34 26.12
N ARG A 226 -13.99 -14.30 26.49
CA ARG A 226 -13.04 -13.30 25.99
C ARG A 226 -12.71 -13.49 24.51
N ILE A 227 -12.57 -14.73 24.07
CA ILE A 227 -12.38 -15.04 22.65
C ILE A 227 -13.59 -14.60 21.81
N ASN A 228 -14.80 -14.77 22.30
CA ASN A 228 -15.97 -14.26 21.59
C ASN A 228 -15.92 -12.74 21.42
N LYS A 229 -15.49 -12.02 22.46
CA LYS A 229 -15.28 -10.57 22.39
C LYS A 229 -14.16 -10.21 21.41
N PHE A 230 -13.05 -10.96 21.43
CA PHE A 230 -11.96 -10.79 20.47
C PHE A 230 -12.46 -10.90 19.03
N PHE A 231 -13.25 -11.93 18.67
CA PHE A 231 -13.81 -12.05 17.32
C PHE A 231 -14.70 -10.86 16.95
N GLN A 232 -15.52 -10.36 17.88
CA GLN A 232 -16.36 -9.18 17.65
C GLN A 232 -15.56 -7.91 17.39
N GLU A 233 -14.38 -7.79 17.97
CA GLU A 233 -13.49 -6.63 17.77
C GLU A 233 -12.55 -6.78 16.59
N ALA A 234 -12.14 -8.01 16.29
CA ALA A 234 -11.05 -8.30 15.35
C ALA A 234 -11.51 -8.77 13.96
N THR A 235 -12.76 -9.24 13.78
CA THR A 235 -13.25 -9.70 12.47
C THR A 235 -14.22 -8.70 11.84
N LEU A 236 -14.05 -8.44 10.55
CA LEU A 236 -14.80 -7.42 9.82
C LEU A 236 -16.32 -7.57 9.98
N LEU A 237 -16.84 -8.78 9.78
CA LEU A 237 -18.28 -9.03 9.79
C LEU A 237 -18.93 -8.83 11.16
N GLU A 238 -18.18 -9.02 12.24
CA GLU A 238 -18.68 -8.90 13.62
C GLU A 238 -18.38 -7.55 14.28
N GLN A 239 -17.47 -6.76 13.70
CA GLN A 239 -17.19 -5.41 14.20
C GLN A 239 -18.44 -4.54 14.19
N ALA A 240 -18.62 -3.76 15.24
CA ALA A 240 -19.64 -2.71 15.28
C ALA A 240 -19.40 -1.72 14.11
N PHE A 241 -20.46 -1.40 13.39
CA PHE A 241 -20.37 -0.49 12.25
C PHE A 241 -20.06 0.94 12.73
N VAL A 242 -18.98 1.54 12.24
CA VAL A 242 -18.52 2.86 12.72
C VAL A 242 -19.53 3.98 12.48
N LYS A 243 -20.41 3.85 11.47
CA LYS A 243 -21.45 4.83 11.19
C LYS A 243 -22.74 4.62 11.99
N GLU A 244 -23.03 3.37 12.39
CA GLU A 244 -24.19 3.00 13.20
C GLU A 244 -23.82 1.86 14.16
N PRO A 245 -23.24 2.18 15.34
CA PRO A 245 -22.71 1.17 16.28
C PRO A 245 -23.74 0.20 16.88
N LYS A 246 -25.02 0.38 16.61
CA LYS A 246 -26.09 -0.53 17.07
C LYS A 246 -26.17 -1.81 16.22
N GLU A 247 -25.55 -1.83 15.05
CA GLU A 247 -25.44 -2.99 14.21
C GLU A 247 -23.97 -3.30 13.88
N ASN A 248 -23.68 -4.55 13.52
CA ASN A 248 -22.38 -4.95 13.01
C ASN A 248 -22.40 -4.96 11.46
N ILE A 249 -21.23 -5.12 10.86
CA ILE A 249 -21.10 -5.11 9.39
C ILE A 249 -21.93 -6.20 8.73
N GLN A 250 -22.04 -7.39 9.33
CA GLN A 250 -22.88 -8.46 8.79
C GLN A 250 -24.37 -8.05 8.78
N GLN A 251 -24.84 -7.44 9.84
CA GLN A 251 -26.24 -6.96 9.94
C GLN A 251 -26.47 -5.83 8.95
N TYR A 252 -25.55 -4.88 8.85
CA TYR A 252 -25.59 -3.82 7.86
C TYR A 252 -25.70 -4.37 6.43
N LEU A 253 -24.81 -5.27 6.02
CA LEU A 253 -24.86 -5.88 4.69
C LEU A 253 -26.17 -6.62 4.42
N LYS A 254 -26.68 -7.39 5.39
CA LYS A 254 -27.96 -8.08 5.28
C LYS A 254 -29.15 -7.12 5.13
N SER A 255 -29.10 -5.96 5.80
CA SER A 255 -30.16 -4.96 5.70
C SER A 255 -30.21 -4.26 4.35
N GLN A 256 -29.06 -4.18 3.66
CA GLN A 256 -28.94 -3.56 2.34
C GLN A 256 -29.26 -4.53 1.19
N ASN A 257 -29.12 -5.83 1.42
CA ASN A 257 -29.42 -6.87 0.44
C ASN A 257 -30.86 -7.36 0.69
N LYS A 258 -31.79 -6.83 -0.09
CA LYS A 258 -33.23 -7.09 0.09
C LYS A 258 -33.76 -8.27 -0.75
N ASP A 259 -32.88 -9.03 -1.44
CA ASP A 259 -33.23 -10.17 -2.28
C ASP A 259 -32.71 -11.49 -1.70
#